data_6d160f45fc09188e3fd1fc3682b3f848
#
_entry.id   6d160f45fc09188e3fd1fc3682b3f848
#
_cell.length_a   1.000
_cell.length_b   1.000
_cell.length_c   1.000
_cell.angle_alpha   90.00
_cell.angle_beta   90.00
_cell.angle_gamma   90.00
#
_symmetry.space_group_name_H-M   'P 1'
#
loop_
_entity.id
_entity.type
_entity.pdbx_description
1 polymer ?
#
loop_
_entity_poly.entity_id
_entity_poly.type
_entity_poly.pdbx_seq_one_letter_code
_entity_poly.pdbx_strand_id
1 'polypeptide(L)'
;SDEIDRLFEPKVLTNWKRYDQDGEHKVSELSKNEDGTLNENLIIKGNNLIALHCLKNIYRGKVKLIYIDPPYNTGGDANIFTYNNRFNHSTWLTFMKNRLTIAKEFLKEDGLIAIAIDHYELSYLTTLADEIFKRENRVGIITIVNNPMGRQHGKFFTPTNDYMIVYAKNNEYAKFNKVILSQEDEKKFNLKDSVGRYKLEPFIRLGGGDSNLRTNKPKAWYPIYANIETNQISFTPKTNFKKIYPITQNGQERTWIYVKDSKKLNLDDLVVSENNGRIEILRKYRIEKGKMITTVWNDKKYNSNHHGKRLVEKYTNKHFSYPKSLFTIIDVLKIMSGKDDLVMDFFSGSGTTGHAVLKLNEEDNGKRKFILVEQLEDHIEVSIDILSKILQANGSFIFCELSSTAKFIVENLRENNDSEVLKLWNNLKNNAHVNYRIDFDKTSDDEFKKLHINDKKKILLNVLDKNMIYIPYSELENKDFEIHSEDKSLTSQFYGDE
;
A
#
# COMPACT_ATOMS: atom_id res chain seq x y z
N SER A 1 -23.99 14.21 -21.54
CA SER A 1 -23.62 14.33 -20.09
C SER A 1 -24.33 13.27 -19.26
N ASP A 2 -25.63 13.08 -19.49
CA ASP A 2 -26.49 12.22 -18.64
C ASP A 2 -26.04 10.74 -18.56
N GLU A 3 -25.54 10.16 -19.64
CA GLU A 3 -25.04 8.77 -19.64
C GLU A 3 -23.72 8.61 -18.85
N ILE A 4 -22.84 9.61 -18.93
CA ILE A 4 -21.58 9.60 -18.19
C ILE A 4 -21.85 9.84 -16.69
N ASP A 5 -22.80 10.71 -16.37
CA ASP A 5 -23.20 11.00 -15.00
C ASP A 5 -23.83 9.76 -14.35
N ARG A 6 -24.69 9.03 -15.09
CA ARG A 6 -25.24 7.73 -14.65
C ARG A 6 -24.19 6.65 -14.45
N LEU A 7 -23.14 6.63 -15.27
CA LEU A 7 -22.04 5.65 -15.11
C LEU A 7 -21.32 5.83 -13.78
N PHE A 8 -21.12 7.06 -13.34
CA PHE A 8 -20.32 7.41 -12.16
C PHE A 8 -21.15 7.77 -10.91
N GLU A 9 -22.47 7.70 -10.99
CA GLU A 9 -23.30 7.81 -9.78
C GLU A 9 -23.04 6.62 -8.81
N PRO A 10 -23.34 6.78 -7.50
CA PRO A 10 -23.26 5.67 -6.54
C PRO A 10 -24.03 4.44 -7.01
N LYS A 11 -23.56 3.26 -6.67
CA LYS A 11 -24.17 1.98 -7.05
C LYS A 11 -24.73 1.28 -5.83
N VAL A 12 -25.71 0.42 -6.06
CA VAL A 12 -26.23 -0.48 -5.03
C VAL A 12 -25.15 -1.44 -4.59
N LEU A 13 -25.05 -1.64 -3.28
CA LEU A 13 -24.13 -2.57 -2.63
C LEU A 13 -24.94 -3.73 -2.05
N THR A 14 -24.50 -4.95 -2.31
CA THR A 14 -25.19 -6.17 -1.91
C THR A 14 -24.24 -7.17 -1.27
N ASN A 15 -24.79 -8.29 -0.79
CA ASN A 15 -24.01 -9.40 -0.21
C ASN A 15 -23.12 -8.95 0.95
N TRP A 16 -23.70 -8.17 1.86
CA TRP A 16 -23.01 -7.65 3.03
C TRP A 16 -22.70 -8.75 4.03
N LYS A 17 -21.42 -8.89 4.39
CA LYS A 17 -20.92 -9.86 5.33
C LYS A 17 -19.89 -9.23 6.27
N ARG A 18 -19.92 -9.61 7.53
CA ARG A 18 -18.88 -9.27 8.51
C ARG A 18 -18.07 -10.49 8.81
N TYR A 19 -16.77 -10.35 8.83
CA TYR A 19 -15.83 -11.38 9.21
C TYR A 19 -15.10 -10.96 10.49
N ASP A 20 -15.08 -11.83 11.46
CA ASP A 20 -14.32 -11.69 12.71
C ASP A 20 -13.66 -13.03 13.08
N GLN A 21 -13.20 -13.17 14.31
CA GLN A 21 -12.56 -14.42 14.78
C GLN A 21 -13.49 -15.62 14.81
N ASP A 22 -14.80 -15.38 14.99
CA ASP A 22 -15.80 -16.44 15.10
C ASP A 22 -16.32 -16.86 13.70
N GLY A 23 -15.91 -16.15 12.65
CA GLY A 23 -16.20 -16.49 11.26
C GLY A 23 -16.99 -15.45 10.50
N GLU A 24 -17.85 -15.92 9.57
CA GLU A 24 -18.71 -15.08 8.74
C GLU A 24 -20.04 -14.82 9.43
N HIS A 25 -20.48 -13.56 9.47
CA HIS A 25 -21.74 -13.13 10.06
C HIS A 25 -22.53 -12.25 9.11
N LYS A 26 -23.86 -12.28 9.23
CA LYS A 26 -24.71 -11.29 8.58
C LYS A 26 -24.49 -9.90 9.19
N VAL A 27 -24.53 -8.88 8.35
CA VAL A 27 -24.53 -7.48 8.78
C VAL A 27 -25.97 -7.01 8.91
N SER A 28 -26.34 -6.47 10.06
CA SER A 28 -27.66 -5.83 10.28
C SER A 28 -27.56 -4.32 10.34
N GLU A 29 -26.40 -3.79 10.70
CA GLU A 29 -26.13 -2.36 10.87
C GLU A 29 -24.66 -2.06 10.61
N LEU A 30 -24.38 -0.87 10.05
CA LEU A 30 -23.02 -0.38 9.79
C LEU A 30 -22.57 0.56 10.91
N SER A 31 -21.47 0.22 11.56
CA SER A 31 -20.82 1.10 12.53
C SER A 31 -20.08 2.22 11.81
N LYS A 32 -20.45 3.48 12.09
CA LYS A 32 -19.85 4.67 11.49
C LYS A 32 -19.19 5.57 12.52
N ASN A 33 -18.16 6.26 12.08
CA ASN A 33 -17.55 7.36 12.80
C ASN A 33 -18.40 8.64 12.65
N GLU A 34 -18.15 9.64 13.47
CA GLU A 34 -18.83 10.95 13.42
C GLU A 34 -18.71 11.63 12.04
N ASP A 35 -17.65 11.35 11.30
CA ASP A 35 -17.42 11.91 9.97
C ASP A 35 -18.05 11.09 8.83
N GLY A 36 -18.89 10.10 9.15
CA GLY A 36 -19.61 9.26 8.21
C GLY A 36 -18.78 8.10 7.60
N THR A 37 -17.51 7.96 7.91
CA THR A 37 -16.70 6.80 7.49
C THR A 37 -17.07 5.55 8.30
N LEU A 38 -16.86 4.36 7.72
CA LEU A 38 -17.03 3.12 8.48
C LEU A 38 -15.99 3.00 9.60
N ASN A 39 -16.42 2.54 10.75
CA ASN A 39 -15.54 2.20 11.86
C ASN A 39 -14.99 0.77 11.78
N GLU A 40 -14.95 0.19 10.60
CA GLU A 40 -14.43 -1.15 10.32
C GLU A 40 -13.58 -1.14 9.04
N ASN A 41 -12.79 -2.17 8.85
CA ASN A 41 -12.11 -2.39 7.58
C ASN A 41 -13.14 -2.79 6.52
N LEU A 42 -12.88 -2.44 5.26
CA LEU A 42 -13.82 -2.65 4.17
C LEU A 42 -13.15 -3.36 2.99
N ILE A 43 -13.84 -4.36 2.46
CA ILE A 43 -13.50 -5.03 1.19
C ILE A 43 -14.69 -4.89 0.26
N ILE A 44 -14.47 -4.32 -0.93
CA ILE A 44 -15.50 -4.19 -1.96
C ILE A 44 -15.12 -5.03 -3.17
N LYS A 45 -16.00 -5.94 -3.57
CA LYS A 45 -15.89 -6.65 -4.83
C LYS A 45 -16.55 -5.84 -5.95
N GLY A 46 -15.84 -5.59 -7.02
CA GLY A 46 -16.34 -4.95 -8.22
C GLY A 46 -15.29 -4.15 -8.98
N ASN A 47 -15.70 -3.53 -10.08
CA ASN A 47 -14.80 -2.68 -10.86
C ASN A 47 -14.28 -1.51 -10.01
N ASN A 48 -12.97 -1.40 -9.89
CA ASN A 48 -12.37 -0.43 -8.99
C ASN A 48 -12.62 1.04 -9.36
N LEU A 49 -12.79 1.37 -10.66
CA LEU A 49 -13.15 2.73 -11.05
C LEU A 49 -14.55 3.10 -10.51
N ILE A 50 -15.50 2.19 -10.63
CA ILE A 50 -16.88 2.40 -10.14
C ILE A 50 -16.89 2.42 -8.61
N ALA A 51 -16.20 1.49 -7.96
CA ALA A 51 -16.07 1.48 -6.50
C ALA A 51 -15.47 2.78 -5.95
N LEU A 52 -14.44 3.33 -6.60
CA LEU A 52 -13.89 4.64 -6.24
C LEU A 52 -14.94 5.75 -6.34
N HIS A 53 -15.78 5.76 -7.38
CA HIS A 53 -16.88 6.73 -7.47
C HIS A 53 -17.91 6.56 -6.35
N CYS A 54 -18.25 5.32 -5.98
CA CYS A 54 -19.14 5.04 -4.84
C CYS A 54 -18.56 5.54 -3.49
N LEU A 55 -17.25 5.40 -3.31
CA LEU A 55 -16.56 5.79 -2.08
C LEU A 55 -16.30 7.31 -1.98
N LYS A 56 -16.34 8.03 -3.09
CA LYS A 56 -15.85 9.42 -3.19
C LYS A 56 -16.49 10.36 -2.17
N ASN A 57 -17.80 10.34 -2.02
CA ASN A 57 -18.50 11.28 -1.14
C ASN A 57 -18.21 11.00 0.35
N ILE A 58 -17.94 9.75 0.70
CA ILE A 58 -17.72 9.32 2.08
C ILE A 58 -16.25 9.53 2.50
N TYR A 59 -15.30 9.22 1.61
CA TYR A 59 -13.88 9.13 1.96
C TYR A 59 -12.99 10.20 1.33
N ARG A 60 -13.56 11.21 0.68
CA ARG A 60 -12.82 12.34 0.09
C ARG A 60 -11.97 13.04 1.14
N GLY A 61 -10.65 13.17 0.87
CA GLY A 61 -9.71 13.83 1.76
C GLY A 61 -9.42 13.10 3.08
N LYS A 62 -9.75 11.80 3.20
CA LYS A 62 -9.63 11.05 4.46
C LYS A 62 -8.54 9.96 4.44
N VAL A 63 -8.04 9.58 3.27
CA VAL A 63 -7.05 8.52 3.10
C VAL A 63 -5.64 9.06 3.27
N LYS A 64 -4.87 8.47 4.17
CA LYS A 64 -3.47 8.85 4.41
C LYS A 64 -2.53 8.21 3.39
N LEU A 65 -2.75 6.95 3.08
CA LEU A 65 -1.91 6.21 2.16
C LEU A 65 -2.76 5.42 1.18
N ILE A 66 -2.49 5.61 -0.10
CA ILE A 66 -2.94 4.72 -1.16
C ILE A 66 -1.74 3.90 -1.59
N TYR A 67 -1.82 2.57 -1.49
CA TYR A 67 -0.86 1.65 -2.07
C TYR A 67 -1.56 0.84 -3.15
N ILE A 68 -1.01 0.76 -4.35
CA ILE A 68 -1.59 -0.01 -5.44
C ILE A 68 -0.53 -0.78 -6.23
N ASP A 69 -0.95 -1.95 -6.69
CA ASP A 69 -0.19 -2.85 -7.56
C ASP A 69 -0.99 -3.13 -8.86
N PRO A 70 -1.04 -2.17 -9.80
CA PRO A 70 -1.84 -2.31 -11.02
C PRO A 70 -1.26 -3.38 -11.96
N PRO A 71 -2.02 -3.86 -12.97
CA PRO A 71 -1.47 -4.74 -14.00
C PRO A 71 -0.29 -4.07 -14.72
N TYR A 72 0.84 -4.78 -14.86
CA TYR A 72 2.09 -4.22 -15.39
C TYR A 72 2.18 -4.13 -16.91
N ASN A 73 1.16 -4.60 -17.62
CA ASN A 73 1.10 -4.58 -19.10
C ASN A 73 2.28 -5.29 -19.79
N THR A 74 2.77 -6.39 -19.22
CA THR A 74 3.98 -7.10 -19.67
C THR A 74 3.79 -7.97 -20.91
N GLY A 75 2.59 -8.10 -21.45
CA GLY A 75 2.27 -8.88 -22.64
C GLY A 75 2.32 -10.41 -22.47
N GLY A 76 2.51 -10.92 -21.27
CA GLY A 76 2.54 -12.37 -20.99
C GLY A 76 1.19 -13.05 -21.07
N ASP A 77 1.19 -14.38 -21.31
CA ASP A 77 0.01 -15.25 -21.42
C ASP A 77 -0.66 -15.54 -20.05
N ALA A 78 -0.75 -14.57 -19.18
CA ALA A 78 -1.50 -14.73 -17.94
C ALA A 78 -3.00 -14.79 -18.26
N ASN A 79 -3.53 -16.00 -18.18
CA ASN A 79 -4.95 -16.39 -18.22
C ASN A 79 -5.90 -15.53 -19.09
N ILE A 80 -6.36 -16.13 -20.14
CA ILE A 80 -7.12 -15.63 -21.29
C ILE A 80 -8.32 -14.71 -20.96
N PHE A 81 -8.78 -14.64 -19.68
CA PHE A 81 -10.01 -13.94 -19.31
C PHE A 81 -9.91 -12.96 -18.13
N THR A 82 -8.80 -12.91 -17.37
CA THR A 82 -8.84 -12.23 -16.08
C THR A 82 -8.24 -10.82 -16.03
N TYR A 83 -7.13 -10.57 -16.70
CA TYR A 83 -6.57 -9.23 -16.90
C TYR A 83 -5.90 -9.17 -18.26
N ASN A 84 -6.33 -8.24 -19.11
CA ASN A 84 -5.65 -8.00 -20.36
C ASN A 84 -4.30 -7.29 -20.09
N ASN A 85 -3.23 -8.08 -19.94
CA ASN A 85 -1.85 -7.56 -19.83
C ASN A 85 -1.28 -7.11 -21.19
N ARG A 86 -2.12 -7.03 -22.25
CA ARG A 86 -1.75 -6.61 -23.59
C ARG A 86 -2.51 -5.36 -24.04
N PHE A 87 -2.64 -4.39 -23.16
CA PHE A 87 -3.06 -3.07 -23.61
C PHE A 87 -1.97 -2.48 -24.51
N ASN A 88 -2.35 -1.75 -25.55
CA ASN A 88 -1.41 -0.77 -26.06
C ASN A 88 -1.18 0.31 -24.99
N HIS A 89 -0.02 0.96 -24.98
CA HIS A 89 0.34 1.95 -23.96
C HIS A 89 -0.74 3.02 -23.71
N SER A 90 -1.38 3.51 -24.80
CA SER A 90 -2.41 4.55 -24.69
C SER A 90 -3.67 4.06 -23.96
N THR A 91 -4.11 2.84 -24.21
CA THR A 91 -5.27 2.24 -23.52
C THR A 91 -4.96 1.99 -22.06
N TRP A 92 -3.76 1.48 -21.73
CA TRP A 92 -3.32 1.28 -20.37
C TRP A 92 -3.19 2.60 -19.60
N LEU A 93 -2.62 3.62 -20.24
CA LEU A 93 -2.53 4.96 -19.65
C LEU A 93 -3.90 5.58 -19.40
N THR A 94 -4.85 5.40 -20.32
CA THR A 94 -6.25 5.86 -20.12
C THR A 94 -6.91 5.12 -18.94
N PHE A 95 -6.70 3.81 -18.85
CA PHE A 95 -7.16 3.00 -17.73
C PHE A 95 -6.61 3.50 -16.39
N MET A 96 -5.31 3.80 -16.32
CA MET A 96 -4.66 4.33 -15.12
C MET A 96 -5.06 5.79 -14.83
N LYS A 97 -5.16 6.64 -15.84
CA LYS A 97 -5.52 8.06 -15.71
C LYS A 97 -6.84 8.23 -14.97
N ASN A 98 -7.88 7.53 -15.39
CA ASN A 98 -9.21 7.64 -14.79
C ASN A 98 -9.18 7.29 -13.29
N ARG A 99 -8.44 6.25 -12.91
CA ARG A 99 -8.31 5.77 -11.53
C ARG A 99 -7.45 6.69 -10.67
N LEU A 100 -6.29 7.11 -11.18
CA LEU A 100 -5.39 8.00 -10.46
C LEU A 100 -5.98 9.40 -10.25
N THR A 101 -6.77 9.89 -11.21
CA THR A 101 -7.44 11.20 -11.08
C THR A 101 -8.42 11.20 -9.91
N ILE A 102 -9.26 10.16 -9.80
CA ILE A 102 -10.19 10.06 -8.67
C ILE A 102 -9.47 9.69 -7.37
N ALA A 103 -8.45 8.83 -7.42
CA ALA A 103 -7.66 8.42 -6.25
C ALA A 103 -7.03 9.63 -5.54
N LYS A 104 -6.57 10.64 -6.28
CA LYS A 104 -6.03 11.89 -5.74
C LYS A 104 -7.01 12.61 -4.82
N GLU A 105 -8.32 12.52 -5.08
CA GLU A 105 -9.34 13.19 -4.28
C GLU A 105 -9.51 12.55 -2.89
N PHE A 106 -9.19 11.28 -2.73
CA PHE A 106 -9.24 10.58 -1.43
C PHE A 106 -8.15 11.01 -0.47
N LEU A 107 -7.01 11.44 -1.00
CA LEU A 107 -5.84 11.73 -0.17
C LEU A 107 -6.07 12.93 0.74
N LYS A 108 -5.68 12.79 2.01
CA LYS A 108 -5.46 13.91 2.95
C LYS A 108 -4.44 14.88 2.34
N GLU A 109 -4.37 16.13 2.81
CA GLU A 109 -3.36 17.10 2.35
C GLU A 109 -1.92 16.60 2.58
N ASP A 110 -1.69 15.84 3.65
CA ASP A 110 -0.41 15.19 3.95
C ASP A 110 -0.37 13.73 3.46
N GLY A 111 -1.33 13.33 2.63
CA GLY A 111 -1.48 11.96 2.11
C GLY A 111 -0.49 11.63 1.02
N LEU A 112 -0.26 10.34 0.83
CA LEU A 112 0.71 9.76 -0.09
C LEU A 112 0.08 8.66 -0.93
N ILE A 113 0.54 8.53 -2.18
CA ILE A 113 0.26 7.38 -3.01
C ILE A 113 1.57 6.69 -3.42
N ALA A 114 1.60 5.37 -3.27
CA ALA A 114 2.70 4.49 -3.67
C ALA A 114 2.20 3.50 -4.73
N ILE A 115 2.78 3.53 -5.91
CA ILE A 115 2.35 2.76 -7.07
C ILE A 115 3.47 1.80 -7.46
N ALA A 116 3.23 0.51 -7.28
CA ALA A 116 4.15 -0.53 -7.74
C ALA A 116 4.06 -0.69 -9.26
N ILE A 117 5.20 -0.87 -9.92
CA ILE A 117 5.27 -1.05 -11.37
C ILE A 117 6.60 -1.72 -11.75
N ASP A 118 6.65 -2.38 -12.89
CA ASP A 118 7.89 -2.85 -13.48
C ASP A 118 8.50 -1.84 -14.49
N HIS A 119 9.57 -2.23 -15.14
CA HIS A 119 10.28 -1.36 -16.07
C HIS A 119 9.53 -1.06 -17.38
N TYR A 120 8.52 -1.88 -17.76
CA TYR A 120 7.80 -1.70 -19.04
C TYR A 120 7.01 -0.40 -19.08
N GLU A 121 6.24 -0.13 -18.03
CA GLU A 121 5.37 1.05 -17.97
C GLU A 121 5.90 2.15 -17.03
N LEU A 122 7.06 1.97 -16.40
CA LEU A 122 7.62 2.92 -15.44
C LEU A 122 7.66 4.36 -15.98
N SER A 123 8.20 4.56 -17.17
CA SER A 123 8.39 5.89 -17.76
C SER A 123 7.05 6.54 -18.11
N TYR A 124 6.16 5.77 -18.70
CA TYR A 124 4.81 6.24 -19.12
C TYR A 124 3.95 6.58 -17.90
N LEU A 125 3.94 5.69 -16.91
CA LEU A 125 3.21 5.93 -15.66
C LEU A 125 3.76 7.14 -14.89
N THR A 126 5.08 7.30 -14.84
CA THR A 126 5.70 8.45 -14.19
C THR A 126 5.28 9.76 -14.86
N THR A 127 5.27 9.81 -16.19
CA THR A 127 4.82 11.00 -16.94
C THR A 127 3.36 11.31 -16.68
N LEU A 128 2.48 10.30 -16.74
CA LEU A 128 1.07 10.46 -16.43
C LEU A 128 0.82 10.93 -15.00
N ALA A 129 1.54 10.35 -14.03
CA ALA A 129 1.41 10.72 -12.63
C ALA A 129 1.96 12.13 -12.34
N ASP A 130 3.01 12.58 -13.06
CA ASP A 130 3.49 13.96 -13.01
C ASP A 130 2.40 14.96 -13.48
N GLU A 131 1.58 14.60 -14.47
CA GLU A 131 0.44 15.45 -14.90
C GLU A 131 -0.66 15.50 -13.84
N ILE A 132 -1.00 14.36 -13.25
CA ILE A 132 -2.11 14.25 -12.29
C ILE A 132 -1.74 14.85 -10.92
N PHE A 133 -0.60 14.44 -10.35
CA PHE A 133 -0.17 14.83 -8.99
C PHE A 133 0.71 16.07 -8.98
N LYS A 134 1.21 16.51 -10.12
CA LYS A 134 2.24 17.52 -10.37
C LYS A 134 3.66 17.01 -10.05
N ARG A 135 4.60 17.41 -10.89
CA ARG A 135 6.01 16.98 -10.80
C ARG A 135 6.68 17.34 -9.47
N GLU A 136 6.35 18.48 -8.88
CA GLU A 136 6.87 18.94 -7.60
C GLU A 136 6.42 18.09 -6.43
N ASN A 137 5.33 17.33 -6.57
CA ASN A 137 4.81 16.43 -5.56
C ASN A 137 5.36 15.00 -5.69
N ARG A 138 6.21 14.72 -6.68
CA ARG A 138 6.88 13.43 -6.80
C ARG A 138 7.96 13.29 -5.73
N VAL A 139 7.72 12.41 -4.75
CA VAL A 139 8.60 12.16 -3.61
C VAL A 139 9.81 11.33 -4.02
N GLY A 140 9.61 10.31 -4.86
CA GLY A 140 10.70 9.48 -5.33
C GLY A 140 10.27 8.28 -6.16
N ILE A 141 11.27 7.63 -6.75
CA ILE A 141 11.17 6.32 -7.40
C ILE A 141 12.07 5.38 -6.62
N ILE A 142 11.49 4.32 -6.08
CA ILE A 142 12.16 3.34 -5.24
C ILE A 142 12.38 2.06 -6.06
N THR A 143 13.59 1.53 -6.05
CA THR A 143 13.93 0.22 -6.62
C THR A 143 13.83 -0.84 -5.54
N ILE A 144 13.01 -1.87 -5.75
CA ILE A 144 12.77 -2.96 -4.80
C ILE A 144 13.26 -4.26 -5.42
N VAL A 145 14.34 -4.82 -4.85
CA VAL A 145 14.88 -6.11 -5.29
C VAL A 145 14.01 -7.24 -4.74
N ASN A 146 13.04 -7.67 -5.54
CA ASN A 146 12.06 -8.68 -5.16
C ASN A 146 12.41 -10.10 -5.63
N ASN A 147 13.34 -10.21 -6.58
CA ASN A 147 13.84 -11.49 -7.08
C ASN A 147 15.35 -11.43 -7.37
N PRO A 148 16.22 -11.53 -6.36
CA PRO A 148 17.68 -11.37 -6.53
C PRO A 148 18.32 -12.36 -7.52
N MET A 149 17.69 -13.53 -7.73
CA MET A 149 18.17 -14.55 -8.68
C MET A 149 17.80 -14.22 -10.13
N GLY A 150 16.89 -13.25 -10.32
CA GLY A 150 16.38 -12.85 -11.62
C GLY A 150 15.44 -13.86 -12.27
N ARG A 151 14.81 -13.42 -13.37
CA ARG A 151 13.94 -14.27 -14.23
C ARG A 151 14.79 -14.69 -15.45
N GLN A 152 15.05 -15.98 -15.63
CA GLN A 152 15.95 -16.52 -16.68
C GLN A 152 15.43 -16.38 -18.14
N HIS A 153 14.52 -15.44 -18.43
CA HIS A 153 13.88 -15.31 -19.74
C HIS A 153 14.35 -14.08 -20.54
N GLY A 154 15.32 -13.32 -20.04
CA GLY A 154 15.83 -12.14 -20.75
C GLY A 154 16.95 -12.49 -21.74
N LYS A 155 16.84 -12.00 -22.99
CA LYS A 155 17.92 -12.14 -23.98
C LYS A 155 19.20 -11.39 -23.60
N PHE A 156 19.09 -10.31 -22.83
CA PHE A 156 20.20 -9.43 -22.47
C PHE A 156 20.38 -9.33 -20.94
N PHE A 157 19.52 -8.56 -20.27
CA PHE A 157 19.56 -8.41 -18.81
C PHE A 157 18.43 -9.19 -18.15
N THR A 158 18.73 -9.72 -16.97
CA THR A 158 17.75 -10.45 -16.16
C THR A 158 17.16 -9.50 -15.12
N PRO A 159 15.85 -9.17 -15.18
CA PRO A 159 15.22 -8.31 -14.20
C PRO A 159 15.24 -8.94 -12.80
N THR A 160 15.69 -8.15 -11.81
CA THR A 160 15.78 -8.57 -10.40
C THR A 160 14.90 -7.75 -9.48
N ASN A 161 14.28 -6.69 -10.00
CA ASN A 161 13.56 -5.70 -9.23
C ASN A 161 12.29 -5.22 -9.93
N ASP A 162 11.38 -4.73 -9.11
CA ASP A 162 10.29 -3.84 -9.49
C ASP A 162 10.58 -2.42 -8.98
N TYR A 163 9.73 -1.48 -9.35
CA TYR A 163 9.79 -0.09 -8.90
C TYR A 163 8.55 0.27 -8.10
N MET A 164 8.68 1.29 -7.29
CA MET A 164 7.56 1.94 -6.62
C MET A 164 7.70 3.45 -6.80
N ILE A 165 6.71 4.06 -7.45
CA ILE A 165 6.65 5.50 -7.64
C ILE A 165 5.83 6.10 -6.51
N VAL A 166 6.35 7.13 -5.83
CA VAL A 166 5.68 7.77 -4.70
C VAL A 166 5.41 9.23 -5.00
N TYR A 167 4.15 9.62 -4.82
CA TYR A 167 3.68 11.01 -4.86
C TYR A 167 3.03 11.42 -3.56
N ALA A 168 3.18 12.66 -3.19
CA ALA A 168 2.39 13.32 -2.16
C ALA A 168 1.15 14.00 -2.78
N LYS A 169 0.09 14.15 -2.02
CA LYS A 169 -1.01 15.07 -2.37
C LYS A 169 -0.47 16.50 -2.43
N ASN A 170 0.29 16.88 -1.39
CA ASN A 170 1.01 18.13 -1.30
C ASN A 170 2.35 17.90 -0.57
N ASN A 171 3.46 18.13 -1.26
CA ASN A 171 4.80 17.86 -0.75
C ASN A 171 5.20 18.75 0.45
N GLU A 172 4.56 19.91 0.62
CA GLU A 172 4.82 20.80 1.76
C GLU A 172 4.32 20.20 3.09
N TYR A 173 3.24 19.43 3.05
CA TYR A 173 2.64 18.82 4.24
C TYR A 173 3.06 17.37 4.46
N ALA A 174 3.40 16.65 3.39
CA ALA A 174 3.78 15.24 3.47
C ALA A 174 5.06 15.02 4.28
N LYS A 175 5.06 13.97 5.11
CA LYS A 175 6.20 13.61 5.95
C LYS A 175 6.37 12.10 5.97
N PHE A 176 7.62 11.66 5.92
CA PHE A 176 8.01 10.28 6.17
C PHE A 176 8.40 10.07 7.62
N ASN A 177 7.95 8.96 8.19
CA ASN A 177 8.48 8.49 9.45
C ASN A 177 9.92 8.01 9.24
N LYS A 178 10.79 8.35 10.19
CA LYS A 178 12.15 7.81 10.22
C LYS A 178 12.11 6.47 10.93
N VAL A 179 12.48 5.43 10.24
CA VAL A 179 12.41 4.05 10.75
C VAL A 179 13.71 3.30 10.49
N ILE A 180 13.95 2.23 11.22
CA ILE A 180 15.00 1.26 10.95
C ILE A 180 14.34 0.06 10.25
N LEU A 181 14.60 -0.12 8.96
CA LEU A 181 14.00 -1.18 8.17
C LEU A 181 14.85 -2.46 8.14
N SER A 182 16.18 -2.33 8.19
CA SER A 182 17.11 -3.45 8.12
C SER A 182 17.28 -4.09 9.49
N GLN A 183 17.09 -5.40 9.58
CA GLN A 183 17.39 -6.16 10.81
C GLN A 183 18.86 -6.07 11.21
N GLU A 184 19.77 -5.97 10.24
CA GLU A 184 21.19 -5.79 10.50
C GLU A 184 21.46 -4.44 11.18
N ASP A 185 20.83 -3.37 10.70
CA ASP A 185 20.93 -2.05 11.34
C ASP A 185 20.27 -2.04 12.71
N GLU A 186 19.15 -2.74 12.90
CA GLU A 186 18.47 -2.83 14.18
C GLU A 186 19.33 -3.55 15.25
N LYS A 187 20.05 -4.59 14.87
CA LYS A 187 20.98 -5.31 15.75
C LYS A 187 22.12 -4.42 16.28
N LYS A 188 22.46 -3.34 15.58
CA LYS A 188 23.47 -2.36 16.04
C LYS A 188 23.01 -1.57 17.28
N PHE A 189 21.71 -1.51 17.54
CA PHE A 189 21.13 -0.89 18.73
C PHE A 189 21.06 -1.90 19.88
N ASN A 190 22.23 -2.39 20.28
CA ASN A 190 22.42 -3.47 21.25
C ASN A 190 22.54 -2.99 22.71
N LEU A 191 22.59 -1.68 22.94
CA LEU A 191 22.65 -1.08 24.27
C LEU A 191 21.27 -0.57 24.69
N LYS A 192 21.00 -0.58 26.00
CA LYS A 192 19.72 -0.15 26.59
C LYS A 192 19.95 0.62 27.89
N ASP A 193 19.18 1.68 28.09
CA ASP A 193 19.07 2.38 29.39
C ASP A 193 17.57 2.57 29.74
N SER A 194 17.27 3.40 30.74
CA SER A 194 15.90 3.69 31.18
C SER A 194 15.03 4.39 30.12
N VAL A 195 15.65 5.02 29.13
CA VAL A 195 14.95 5.74 28.03
C VAL A 195 14.63 4.82 26.85
N GLY A 196 15.51 3.82 26.56
CA GLY A 196 15.29 2.91 25.45
C GLY A 196 16.56 2.29 24.88
N ARG A 197 16.43 1.66 23.70
CA ARG A 197 17.56 1.06 22.96
C ARG A 197 18.37 2.12 22.23
N TYR A 198 19.69 1.96 22.22
CA TYR A 198 20.60 2.86 21.51
C TYR A 198 21.85 2.16 21.02
N LYS A 199 22.58 2.81 20.14
CA LYS A 199 23.97 2.52 19.78
C LYS A 199 24.85 3.73 20.09
N LEU A 200 26.15 3.49 20.25
CA LEU A 200 27.12 4.58 20.42
C LEU A 200 27.64 5.01 19.04
N GLU A 201 27.68 6.31 18.82
CA GLU A 201 28.25 6.94 17.63
C GLU A 201 29.20 8.06 18.04
N PRO A 202 30.27 8.34 17.28
CA PRO A 202 31.13 9.50 17.52
C PRO A 202 30.31 10.79 17.57
N PHE A 203 30.56 11.64 18.58
CA PHE A 203 29.91 12.94 18.66
C PHE A 203 30.62 13.98 17.79
N ILE A 204 31.83 13.69 17.33
CA ILE A 204 32.54 14.48 16.30
C ILE A 204 31.97 14.21 14.90
N ARG A 205 31.87 15.23 14.06
CA ARG A 205 31.50 15.09 12.64
C ARG A 205 32.69 14.59 11.82
N LEU A 206 32.64 13.32 11.40
CA LEU A 206 33.73 12.70 10.62
C LEU A 206 33.54 12.87 9.10
N GLY A 207 32.27 12.95 8.60
CA GLY A 207 31.95 13.09 7.19
C GLY A 207 31.69 14.54 6.77
N GLY A 208 31.39 14.75 5.47
CA GLY A 208 30.96 16.04 4.93
C GLY A 208 32.07 16.99 4.49
N GLY A 209 33.27 16.47 4.25
CA GLY A 209 34.41 17.24 3.71
C GLY A 209 34.73 18.49 4.54
N ASP A 210 35.15 19.54 3.87
CA ASP A 210 35.57 20.80 4.49
C ASP A 210 34.45 21.56 5.21
N SER A 211 33.19 21.31 4.84
CA SER A 211 32.03 21.96 5.47
C SER A 211 31.91 21.68 6.98
N ASN A 212 32.59 20.68 7.50
CA ASN A 212 32.59 20.29 8.93
C ASN A 212 33.90 20.61 9.66
N LEU A 213 34.76 21.42 9.04
CA LEU A 213 35.94 21.95 9.69
C LEU A 213 35.58 23.08 10.68
N ARG A 214 36.45 23.28 11.67
CA ARG A 214 36.37 24.37 12.63
C ARG A 214 36.16 25.73 11.97
N THR A 215 36.90 26.00 10.90
CA THR A 215 36.84 27.25 10.13
C THR A 215 35.47 27.58 9.58
N ASN A 216 34.74 26.54 9.15
CA ASN A 216 33.43 26.71 8.49
C ASN A 216 32.25 26.66 9.46
N LYS A 217 32.43 26.10 10.67
CA LYS A 217 31.40 26.03 11.72
C LYS A 217 31.98 26.34 13.11
N PRO A 218 32.49 27.54 13.33
CA PRO A 218 33.18 27.89 14.60
C PRO A 218 32.29 27.76 15.83
N LYS A 219 30.97 27.97 15.74
CA LYS A 219 30.02 27.82 16.86
C LYS A 219 29.89 26.36 17.34
N ALA A 220 30.27 25.38 16.54
CA ALA A 220 30.27 23.96 16.90
C ALA A 220 31.66 23.47 17.35
N TRP A 221 32.62 24.37 17.51
CA TRP A 221 33.95 24.15 18.05
C TRP A 221 34.00 24.73 19.47
N TYR A 222 33.85 23.89 20.47
CA TYR A 222 33.91 24.28 21.87
C TYR A 222 34.48 23.12 22.71
N PRO A 223 35.06 23.42 23.91
CA PRO A 223 35.56 22.37 24.78
C PRO A 223 34.43 21.63 25.45
N ILE A 224 34.59 20.32 25.57
CA ILE A 224 33.83 19.47 26.47
C ILE A 224 34.81 19.00 27.56
N TYR A 225 34.37 19.04 28.81
CA TYR A 225 35.14 18.56 29.95
C TYR A 225 34.58 17.21 30.38
N ALA A 226 35.40 16.19 30.51
CA ALA A 226 34.96 14.85 30.84
C ALA A 226 35.88 14.15 31.83
N ASN A 227 35.28 13.38 32.73
CA ASN A 227 35.97 12.47 33.63
C ASN A 227 35.67 11.03 33.18
N ILE A 228 36.71 10.28 32.86
CA ILE A 228 36.56 8.91 32.31
C ILE A 228 36.15 7.90 33.38
N GLU A 229 36.64 8.07 34.63
CA GLU A 229 36.35 7.16 35.73
C GLU A 229 34.88 7.20 36.15
N THR A 230 34.29 8.42 36.14
CA THR A 230 32.91 8.65 36.58
C THR A 230 31.94 8.73 35.40
N ASN A 231 32.43 8.70 34.16
CA ASN A 231 31.68 8.94 32.93
C ASN A 231 30.85 10.25 32.93
N GLN A 232 31.36 11.26 33.67
CA GLN A 232 30.69 12.57 33.79
C GLN A 232 31.18 13.52 32.71
N ILE A 233 30.27 14.33 32.20
CA ILE A 233 30.52 15.32 31.14
C ILE A 233 30.03 16.69 31.63
N SER A 234 30.77 17.74 31.28
CA SER A 234 30.43 19.12 31.62
C SER A 234 30.85 20.08 30.50
N PHE A 235 30.15 21.21 30.39
CA PHE A 235 30.57 22.33 29.54
C PHE A 235 31.38 23.39 30.29
N THR A 236 31.59 23.18 31.57
CA THR A 236 32.43 24.04 32.42
C THR A 236 33.56 23.22 33.02
N PRO A 237 34.74 23.83 33.25
CA PRO A 237 35.84 23.15 33.90
C PRO A 237 35.43 22.61 35.29
N LYS A 238 35.87 21.40 35.63
CA LYS A 238 35.73 20.77 36.94
C LYS A 238 37.04 20.08 37.30
N THR A 239 37.26 19.91 38.61
CA THR A 239 38.43 19.16 39.13
C THR A 239 38.39 17.72 38.59
N ASN A 240 39.52 17.18 38.13
CA ASN A 240 39.69 15.85 37.56
C ASN A 240 38.99 15.62 36.21
N PHE A 241 38.57 16.71 35.52
CA PHE A 241 38.03 16.60 34.17
C PHE A 241 39.08 16.98 33.13
N LYS A 242 39.21 16.16 32.07
CA LYS A 242 40.05 16.46 30.91
C LYS A 242 39.29 17.32 29.91
N LYS A 243 39.97 18.30 29.32
CA LYS A 243 39.45 19.20 28.30
C LYS A 243 39.59 18.54 26.92
N ILE A 244 38.47 18.36 26.18
CA ILE A 244 38.40 17.64 24.91
C ILE A 244 37.83 18.55 23.84
N TYR A 245 38.48 18.57 22.67
CA TYR A 245 38.04 19.25 21.47
C TYR A 245 37.72 18.24 20.36
N PRO A 246 36.89 18.59 19.37
CA PRO A 246 36.58 17.71 18.24
C PRO A 246 37.74 17.64 17.24
N ILE A 247 38.79 16.96 17.59
CA ILE A 247 39.98 16.73 16.77
C ILE A 247 39.97 15.26 16.35
N THR A 248 40.23 14.96 15.09
CA THR A 248 40.34 13.58 14.58
C THR A 248 41.64 12.93 15.02
N GLN A 249 41.79 11.62 14.81
CA GLN A 249 43.03 10.89 15.08
C GLN A 249 44.22 11.48 14.30
N ASN A 250 43.98 12.00 13.10
CA ASN A 250 45.02 12.62 12.25
C ASN A 250 45.28 14.11 12.60
N GLY A 251 44.76 14.61 13.73
CA GLY A 251 44.98 15.97 14.17
C GLY A 251 44.10 17.02 13.51
N GLN A 252 43.16 16.63 12.64
CA GLN A 252 42.30 17.59 11.95
C GLN A 252 41.24 18.17 12.91
N GLU A 253 41.16 19.50 12.96
CA GLU A 253 40.18 20.25 13.74
C GLU A 253 38.82 20.23 13.01
N ARG A 254 37.87 19.50 13.58
CA ARG A 254 36.49 19.37 13.08
C ARG A 254 35.50 20.03 14.04
N THR A 255 34.24 19.65 13.97
CA THR A 255 33.17 20.21 14.81
C THR A 255 32.40 19.11 15.52
N TRP A 256 31.78 19.44 16.65
CA TRP A 256 30.76 18.60 17.25
C TRP A 256 29.49 18.55 16.38
N ILE A 257 28.67 17.53 16.59
CA ILE A 257 27.40 17.35 15.85
C ILE A 257 26.44 18.49 16.11
N TYR A 258 26.41 19.01 17.34
CA TYR A 258 25.55 20.11 17.74
C TYR A 258 26.38 21.30 18.27
N VAL A 259 25.83 22.51 18.08
CA VAL A 259 26.32 23.71 18.77
C VAL A 259 25.96 23.61 20.25
N LYS A 260 26.70 24.29 21.12
CA LYS A 260 26.57 24.22 22.61
C LYS A 260 25.14 24.50 23.07
N ASP A 261 24.46 25.48 22.49
CA ASP A 261 23.12 25.94 22.89
C ASP A 261 21.99 25.22 22.09
N SER A 262 22.29 24.13 21.44
CA SER A 262 21.30 23.38 20.69
C SER A 262 20.29 22.68 21.59
N LYS A 263 18.99 22.92 21.40
CA LYS A 263 17.91 22.16 22.06
C LYS A 263 17.97 20.65 21.85
N LYS A 264 18.72 20.19 20.82
CA LYS A 264 18.91 18.77 20.52
C LYS A 264 20.08 18.13 21.29
N LEU A 265 20.85 18.93 22.02
CA LEU A 265 22.00 18.47 22.81
C LEU A 265 21.53 18.13 24.22
N ASN A 266 21.57 16.85 24.57
CA ASN A 266 21.35 16.36 25.92
C ASN A 266 22.65 15.75 26.42
N LEU A 267 23.14 16.19 27.58
CA LEU A 267 24.37 15.67 28.20
C LEU A 267 24.22 14.21 28.61
N ASP A 268 23.04 13.76 29.04
CA ASP A 268 22.76 12.37 29.41
C ASP A 268 22.85 11.40 28.22
N ASP A 269 22.78 11.94 26.99
CA ASP A 269 23.01 11.20 25.76
C ASP A 269 24.48 11.19 25.33
N LEU A 270 25.39 11.83 26.05
CA LEU A 270 26.82 11.78 25.79
C LEU A 270 27.52 10.79 26.73
N VAL A 271 28.51 10.10 26.18
CA VAL A 271 29.29 9.08 26.89
C VAL A 271 30.77 9.34 26.65
N VAL A 272 31.57 9.24 27.71
CA VAL A 272 33.02 9.27 27.61
C VAL A 272 33.54 7.88 27.26
N SER A 273 34.43 7.80 26.31
CA SER A 273 35.09 6.54 25.93
C SER A 273 36.59 6.77 25.77
N GLU A 274 37.38 5.76 26.08
CA GLU A 274 38.79 5.76 25.80
C GLU A 274 39.10 4.75 24.69
N ASN A 275 39.78 5.20 23.67
CA ASN A 275 40.20 4.39 22.57
C ASN A 275 41.69 4.65 22.25
N ASN A 276 42.53 3.63 22.39
CA ASN A 276 43.98 3.73 22.20
C ASN A 276 44.65 4.89 22.94
N GLY A 277 44.30 5.08 24.24
CA GLY A 277 44.85 6.12 25.11
C GLY A 277 44.28 7.53 24.86
N ARG A 278 43.30 7.65 23.95
CA ARG A 278 42.66 8.90 23.62
C ARG A 278 41.22 8.91 24.14
N ILE A 279 40.84 10.02 24.81
CA ILE A 279 39.48 10.21 25.26
C ILE A 279 38.64 10.75 24.12
N GLU A 280 37.53 10.08 23.85
CA GLU A 280 36.54 10.42 22.80
C GLU A 280 35.18 10.66 23.45
N ILE A 281 34.40 11.58 22.86
CA ILE A 281 33.00 11.76 23.21
C ILE A 281 32.15 11.06 22.20
N LEU A 282 31.34 10.12 22.67
CA LEU A 282 30.33 9.39 21.91
C LEU A 282 28.95 9.93 22.28
N ARG A 283 27.97 9.69 21.40
CA ARG A 283 26.56 9.97 21.68
C ARG A 283 25.74 8.69 21.64
N LYS A 284 24.73 8.62 22.48
CA LYS A 284 23.67 7.62 22.38
C LYS A 284 22.77 7.97 21.20
N TYR A 285 22.89 7.23 20.10
CA TYR A 285 21.96 7.35 18.99
C TYR A 285 20.83 6.37 19.20
N ARG A 286 19.64 6.90 19.56
CA ARG A 286 18.49 6.10 19.96
C ARG A 286 17.76 5.54 18.76
N ILE A 287 17.19 4.33 18.89
CA ILE A 287 16.51 3.61 17.81
C ILE A 287 15.28 4.38 17.31
N GLU A 288 14.58 5.07 18.20
CA GLU A 288 13.38 5.87 17.91
C GLU A 288 13.67 7.05 16.97
N LYS A 289 14.91 7.52 16.89
CA LYS A 289 15.32 8.56 15.92
C LYS A 289 15.28 8.07 14.49
N GLY A 290 15.23 6.74 14.28
CA GLY A 290 15.24 6.14 12.95
C GLY A 290 16.36 6.67 12.06
N LYS A 291 16.31 6.37 10.79
CA LYS A 291 17.20 6.94 9.76
C LYS A 291 16.44 7.30 8.50
N MET A 292 17.05 8.11 7.65
CA MET A 292 16.53 8.35 6.31
C MET A 292 16.53 7.06 5.51
N ILE A 293 15.43 6.81 4.82
CA ILE A 293 15.27 5.63 3.98
C ILE A 293 15.87 5.91 2.61
N THR A 294 16.61 4.95 2.08
CA THR A 294 17.21 5.01 0.74
C THR A 294 16.21 4.63 -0.34
N THR A 295 16.49 4.99 -1.57
CA THR A 295 15.65 4.64 -2.74
C THR A 295 15.91 3.23 -3.28
N VAL A 296 16.86 2.47 -2.72
CA VAL A 296 17.11 1.07 -3.09
C VAL A 296 16.85 0.18 -1.89
N TRP A 297 15.90 -0.73 -2.07
CA TRP A 297 15.45 -1.71 -1.08
C TRP A 297 15.90 -3.11 -1.53
N ASN A 298 16.96 -3.61 -0.96
CA ASN A 298 17.62 -4.87 -1.36
C ASN A 298 17.68 -5.92 -0.22
N ASP A 299 16.92 -5.75 0.84
CA ASP A 299 16.83 -6.74 1.92
C ASP A 299 16.14 -8.02 1.44
N LYS A 300 16.59 -9.18 1.94
CA LYS A 300 16.02 -10.51 1.61
C LYS A 300 14.53 -10.62 1.93
N LYS A 301 14.02 -9.83 2.88
CA LYS A 301 12.59 -9.80 3.24
C LYS A 301 11.68 -9.31 2.12
N TYR A 302 12.21 -8.60 1.10
CA TYR A 302 11.41 -8.13 -0.04
C TYR A 302 11.22 -9.21 -1.12
N ASN A 303 11.78 -10.41 -0.94
CA ASN A 303 11.64 -11.50 -1.89
C ASN A 303 10.17 -11.97 -1.97
N SER A 304 9.55 -11.79 -3.14
CA SER A 304 8.13 -12.07 -3.39
C SER A 304 7.81 -13.58 -3.34
N ASN A 305 8.75 -14.45 -3.72
CA ASN A 305 8.52 -15.90 -3.63
C ASN A 305 8.44 -16.36 -2.18
N HIS A 306 9.36 -15.90 -1.32
CA HIS A 306 9.41 -16.32 0.07
C HIS A 306 8.35 -15.66 0.95
N HIS A 307 8.10 -14.38 0.74
CA HIS A 307 7.26 -13.56 1.62
C HIS A 307 5.97 -13.07 0.94
N GLY A 308 5.69 -13.53 -0.25
CA GLY A 308 4.44 -13.38 -0.98
C GLY A 308 3.83 -14.75 -1.27
N LYS A 309 4.33 -15.49 -2.29
CA LYS A 309 3.72 -16.74 -2.76
C LYS A 309 3.58 -17.80 -1.68
N ARG A 310 4.66 -18.12 -0.94
CA ARG A 310 4.61 -19.10 0.16
C ARG A 310 3.70 -18.67 1.30
N LEU A 311 3.51 -17.36 1.47
CA LEU A 311 2.61 -16.85 2.50
C LEU A 311 1.15 -17.10 2.10
N VAL A 312 0.78 -16.86 0.84
CA VAL A 312 -0.55 -17.20 0.32
C VAL A 312 -0.79 -18.71 0.45
N GLU A 313 0.14 -19.54 -0.01
CA GLU A 313 0.06 -21.01 0.11
C GLU A 313 -0.08 -21.50 1.55
N LYS A 314 0.47 -20.79 2.53
CA LYS A 314 0.33 -21.10 3.96
C LYS A 314 -1.10 -20.92 4.49
N TYR A 315 -1.78 -19.88 4.01
CA TYR A 315 -3.11 -19.51 4.51
C TYR A 315 -4.26 -20.05 3.65
N THR A 316 -4.00 -20.36 2.39
CA THR A 316 -5.02 -20.84 1.46
C THR A 316 -4.51 -22.05 0.67
N ASN A 317 -5.42 -22.91 0.23
CA ASN A 317 -5.08 -23.98 -0.72
C ASN A 317 -5.20 -23.51 -2.17
N LYS A 318 -5.40 -22.19 -2.39
CA LYS A 318 -5.60 -21.59 -3.71
C LYS A 318 -4.28 -21.07 -4.25
N HIS A 319 -4.12 -21.12 -5.56
CA HIS A 319 -2.96 -20.56 -6.23
C HIS A 319 -3.20 -19.07 -6.53
N PHE A 320 -2.24 -18.21 -6.17
CA PHE A 320 -2.22 -16.81 -6.56
C PHE A 320 -0.91 -16.49 -7.29
N SER A 321 -1.03 -15.87 -8.47
CA SER A 321 0.13 -15.51 -9.27
C SER A 321 0.67 -14.15 -8.83
N TYR A 322 1.96 -14.09 -8.53
CA TYR A 322 2.72 -12.85 -8.30
C TYR A 322 2.28 -11.98 -7.09
N PRO A 323 2.00 -12.54 -5.89
CA PRO A 323 1.74 -11.71 -4.72
C PRO A 323 2.99 -10.93 -4.34
N LYS A 324 2.82 -9.69 -3.88
CA LYS A 324 3.93 -8.88 -3.34
C LYS A 324 4.42 -9.43 -2.02
N SER A 325 5.68 -9.14 -1.68
CA SER A 325 6.16 -9.43 -0.33
C SER A 325 5.39 -8.62 0.71
N LEU A 326 4.84 -9.28 1.72
CA LEU A 326 4.18 -8.66 2.86
C LEU A 326 5.07 -7.59 3.53
N PHE A 327 6.37 -7.84 3.64
CA PHE A 327 7.30 -6.92 4.27
C PHE A 327 7.56 -5.65 3.46
N THR A 328 7.39 -5.69 2.12
CA THR A 328 7.43 -4.48 1.30
C THR A 328 6.31 -3.52 1.73
N ILE A 329 5.09 -4.03 1.89
CA ILE A 329 3.94 -3.20 2.26
C ILE A 329 4.02 -2.77 3.72
N ILE A 330 4.45 -3.64 4.64
CA ILE A 330 4.70 -3.26 6.05
C ILE A 330 5.67 -2.09 6.13
N ASP A 331 6.77 -2.12 5.37
CA ASP A 331 7.75 -1.04 5.40
C ASP A 331 7.20 0.25 4.77
N VAL A 332 6.39 0.15 3.71
CA VAL A 332 5.66 1.30 3.17
C VAL A 332 4.75 1.91 4.24
N LEU A 333 3.97 1.10 4.95
CA LEU A 333 3.11 1.56 6.04
C LEU A 333 3.90 2.22 7.17
N LYS A 334 5.01 1.60 7.62
CA LYS A 334 5.90 2.15 8.66
C LYS A 334 6.44 3.53 8.29
N ILE A 335 6.74 3.76 7.02
CA ILE A 335 7.31 5.02 6.52
C ILE A 335 6.23 6.08 6.31
N MET A 336 5.08 5.70 5.75
CA MET A 336 4.12 6.61 5.11
C MET A 336 2.80 6.76 5.86
N SER A 337 2.57 6.01 6.95
CA SER A 337 1.34 6.12 7.75
C SER A 337 1.60 6.26 9.24
N GLY A 338 0.68 6.90 9.95
CA GLY A 338 0.57 6.87 11.40
C GLY A 338 -0.16 5.63 11.90
N LYS A 339 -0.45 5.58 13.21
CA LYS A 339 -1.08 4.41 13.86
C LYS A 339 -2.59 4.33 13.67
N ASP A 340 -3.25 5.44 13.38
CA ASP A 340 -4.71 5.54 13.29
C ASP A 340 -5.18 5.96 11.88
N ASP A 341 -4.32 5.80 10.88
CA ASP A 341 -4.58 6.25 9.53
C ASP A 341 -5.36 5.23 8.70
N LEU A 342 -6.11 5.75 7.73
CA LEU A 342 -6.82 4.96 6.72
C LEU A 342 -5.89 4.71 5.53
N VAL A 343 -5.82 3.44 5.13
CA VAL A 343 -5.05 2.94 3.99
C VAL A 343 -6.01 2.42 2.93
N MET A 344 -5.77 2.72 1.66
CA MET A 344 -6.61 2.24 0.55
C MET A 344 -5.75 1.50 -0.48
N ASP A 345 -6.31 0.39 -1.00
CA ASP A 345 -5.75 -0.36 -2.11
C ASP A 345 -6.88 -0.79 -3.06
N PHE A 346 -6.94 -0.20 -4.25
CA PHE A 346 -7.97 -0.50 -5.23
C PHE A 346 -7.47 -1.42 -6.37
N PHE A 347 -6.36 -2.11 -6.14
CA PHE A 347 -5.87 -3.27 -6.89
C PHE A 347 -5.40 -4.34 -5.89
N SER A 348 -6.28 -4.71 -4.96
CA SER A 348 -5.86 -5.39 -3.74
C SER A 348 -5.40 -6.84 -3.93
N GLY A 349 -5.74 -7.47 -5.06
CA GLY A 349 -5.33 -8.82 -5.39
C GLY A 349 -5.58 -9.81 -4.26
N SER A 350 -4.54 -10.41 -3.70
CA SER A 350 -4.61 -11.35 -2.58
C SER A 350 -4.82 -10.70 -1.20
N GLY A 351 -5.11 -9.40 -1.12
CA GLY A 351 -5.32 -8.69 0.15
C GLY A 351 -4.05 -8.42 0.95
N THR A 352 -2.87 -8.43 0.33
CA THR A 352 -1.59 -8.25 1.04
C THR A 352 -1.52 -6.91 1.79
N THR A 353 -2.15 -5.86 1.28
CA THR A 353 -2.24 -4.55 1.97
C THR A 353 -3.05 -4.65 3.27
N GLY A 354 -4.20 -5.32 3.25
CA GLY A 354 -4.99 -5.59 4.46
C GLY A 354 -4.21 -6.44 5.47
N HIS A 355 -3.52 -7.49 5.00
CA HIS A 355 -2.64 -8.31 5.84
C HIS A 355 -1.54 -7.46 6.50
N ALA A 356 -0.90 -6.58 5.74
CA ALA A 356 0.15 -5.71 6.28
C ALA A 356 -0.39 -4.74 7.34
N VAL A 357 -1.59 -4.19 7.15
CA VAL A 357 -2.26 -3.30 8.12
C VAL A 357 -2.54 -4.06 9.41
N LEU A 358 -3.19 -5.22 9.35
CA LEU A 358 -3.51 -6.03 10.53
C LEU A 358 -2.25 -6.43 11.30
N LYS A 359 -1.23 -6.92 10.58
CA LYS A 359 0.03 -7.31 11.19
C LYS A 359 0.78 -6.15 11.84
N LEU A 360 0.81 -4.99 11.21
CA LEU A 360 1.48 -3.82 11.79
C LEU A 360 0.72 -3.27 12.99
N ASN A 361 -0.62 -3.32 13.00
CA ASN A 361 -1.43 -2.96 14.16
C ASN A 361 -1.12 -3.87 15.36
N GLU A 362 -0.90 -5.17 15.12
CA GLU A 362 -0.43 -6.10 16.16
C GLU A 362 0.94 -5.71 16.71
N GLU A 363 1.89 -5.39 15.82
CA GLU A 363 3.27 -5.07 16.19
C GLU A 363 3.39 -3.78 17.02
N ASP A 364 2.59 -2.75 16.70
CA ASP A 364 2.74 -1.42 17.26
C ASP A 364 1.53 -0.89 18.06
N ASN A 365 0.52 -1.76 18.31
CA ASN A 365 -0.77 -1.41 18.91
C ASN A 365 -1.47 -0.26 18.16
N GLY A 366 -1.40 -0.28 16.82
CA GLY A 366 -2.07 0.67 15.95
C GLY A 366 -3.53 0.32 15.73
N LYS A 367 -4.28 1.29 15.20
CA LYS A 367 -5.71 1.18 14.83
C LYS A 367 -5.94 1.56 13.37
N ARG A 368 -4.90 1.35 12.52
CA ARG A 368 -5.05 1.61 11.08
C ARG A 368 -6.22 0.82 10.54
N LYS A 369 -6.92 1.41 9.60
CA LYS A 369 -7.99 0.78 8.84
C LYS A 369 -7.58 0.64 7.38
N PHE A 370 -8.22 -0.31 6.69
CA PHE A 370 -8.04 -0.46 5.25
C PHE A 370 -9.36 -0.44 4.48
N ILE A 371 -9.27 0.00 3.23
CA ILE A 371 -10.28 -0.19 2.19
C ILE A 371 -9.59 -0.93 1.05
N LEU A 372 -10.09 -2.12 0.73
CA LEU A 372 -9.61 -2.93 -0.39
C LEU A 372 -10.67 -3.02 -1.45
N VAL A 373 -10.28 -2.89 -2.72
CA VAL A 373 -11.18 -3.12 -3.86
C VAL A 373 -10.54 -4.13 -4.81
N GLU A 374 -11.30 -5.16 -5.17
CA GLU A 374 -10.88 -6.18 -6.12
C GLU A 374 -12.08 -6.61 -6.98
N GLN A 375 -11.84 -6.85 -8.25
CA GLN A 375 -12.88 -7.24 -9.19
C GLN A 375 -13.02 -8.76 -9.32
N LEU A 376 -11.91 -9.49 -9.22
CA LEU A 376 -11.85 -10.91 -9.52
C LEU A 376 -12.30 -11.76 -8.33
N GLU A 377 -13.28 -12.66 -8.57
CA GLU A 377 -13.81 -13.57 -7.55
C GLU A 377 -12.71 -14.39 -6.88
N ASP A 378 -11.87 -15.04 -7.68
CA ASP A 378 -10.80 -15.90 -7.17
C ASP A 378 -9.81 -15.13 -6.27
N HIS A 379 -9.57 -13.84 -6.55
CA HIS A 379 -8.73 -12.96 -5.75
C HIS A 379 -9.42 -12.55 -4.43
N ILE A 380 -10.71 -12.22 -4.50
CA ILE A 380 -11.53 -11.91 -3.31
C ILE A 380 -11.55 -13.10 -2.35
N GLU A 381 -11.80 -14.30 -2.86
CA GLU A 381 -11.80 -15.51 -2.03
C GLU A 381 -10.45 -15.74 -1.34
N VAL A 382 -9.33 -15.55 -2.05
CA VAL A 382 -7.99 -15.64 -1.46
C VAL A 382 -7.79 -14.57 -0.39
N SER A 383 -8.22 -13.34 -0.66
CA SER A 383 -8.11 -12.21 0.27
C SER A 383 -8.91 -12.47 1.55
N ILE A 384 -10.18 -12.90 1.45
CA ILE A 384 -11.02 -13.26 2.59
C ILE A 384 -10.41 -14.41 3.38
N ASP A 385 -9.98 -15.49 2.72
CA ASP A 385 -9.35 -16.65 3.36
C ASP A 385 -8.11 -16.27 4.19
N ILE A 386 -7.27 -15.37 3.67
CA ILE A 386 -6.08 -14.90 4.38
C ILE A 386 -6.47 -14.01 5.55
N LEU A 387 -7.27 -12.98 5.28
CA LEU A 387 -7.58 -11.95 6.27
C LEU A 387 -8.37 -12.51 7.45
N SER A 388 -9.34 -13.41 7.21
CA SER A 388 -10.10 -14.07 8.27
C SER A 388 -9.21 -14.89 9.22
N LYS A 389 -8.17 -15.55 8.68
CA LYS A 389 -7.25 -16.38 9.50
C LYS A 389 -6.24 -15.59 10.32
N ILE A 390 -6.05 -14.32 10.01
CA ILE A 390 -5.09 -13.45 10.72
C ILE A 390 -5.75 -12.38 11.57
N LEU A 391 -7.08 -12.32 11.59
CA LEU A 391 -7.81 -11.44 12.49
C LEU A 391 -7.46 -11.76 13.94
N GLN A 392 -7.31 -10.70 14.73
CA GLN A 392 -7.05 -10.79 16.16
C GLN A 392 -8.32 -10.58 16.97
N ALA A 393 -8.24 -10.82 18.28
CA ALA A 393 -9.33 -10.52 19.19
C ALA A 393 -9.86 -9.10 18.95
N ASN A 394 -11.16 -8.97 18.71
CA ASN A 394 -11.86 -7.73 18.37
C ASN A 394 -11.50 -7.11 17.00
N GLY A 395 -10.77 -7.82 16.13
CA GLY A 395 -10.59 -7.41 14.74
C GLY A 395 -11.76 -7.87 13.87
N SER A 396 -12.18 -7.00 12.93
CA SER A 396 -13.21 -7.36 11.93
C SER A 396 -12.96 -6.65 10.60
N PHE A 397 -13.59 -7.16 9.56
CA PHE A 397 -13.79 -6.44 8.32
C PHE A 397 -15.18 -6.72 7.75
N ILE A 398 -15.70 -5.75 7.01
CA ILE A 398 -16.93 -5.87 6.23
C ILE A 398 -16.57 -6.16 4.78
N PHE A 399 -17.29 -7.09 4.19
CA PHE A 399 -17.30 -7.36 2.77
C PHE A 399 -18.64 -6.94 2.17
N CYS A 400 -18.61 -6.34 0.99
CA CYS A 400 -19.78 -6.15 0.13
C CYS A 400 -19.37 -6.21 -1.35
N GLU A 401 -20.36 -6.29 -2.23
CA GLU A 401 -20.13 -6.25 -3.67
C GLU A 401 -20.98 -5.19 -4.35
N LEU A 402 -20.44 -4.58 -5.41
CA LEU A 402 -21.20 -3.74 -6.32
C LEU A 402 -22.26 -4.61 -7.01
N SER A 403 -23.53 -4.28 -6.85
CA SER A 403 -24.63 -5.04 -7.45
C SER A 403 -24.60 -4.94 -8.97
N SER A 404 -24.29 -6.04 -9.65
CA SER A 404 -24.20 -6.11 -11.11
C SER A 404 -25.53 -6.55 -11.70
N THR A 405 -26.06 -5.77 -12.67
CA THR A 405 -27.16 -6.22 -13.52
C THR A 405 -26.81 -7.51 -14.28
N ALA A 406 -25.53 -7.71 -14.51
CA ALA A 406 -25.02 -8.90 -15.16
C ALA A 406 -25.23 -10.16 -14.31
N LYS A 407 -25.01 -10.07 -13.00
CA LYS A 407 -25.25 -11.18 -12.05
C LYS A 407 -26.72 -11.57 -12.07
N PHE A 408 -27.60 -10.58 -11.99
CA PHE A 408 -29.04 -10.78 -12.09
C PHE A 408 -29.46 -11.46 -13.42
N ILE A 409 -28.92 -11.02 -14.56
CA ILE A 409 -29.20 -11.62 -15.87
C ILE A 409 -28.72 -13.09 -15.91
N VAL A 410 -27.54 -13.38 -15.38
CA VAL A 410 -26.95 -14.75 -15.45
C VAL A 410 -27.57 -15.68 -14.40
N GLU A 411 -27.91 -15.19 -13.21
CA GLU A 411 -28.59 -15.98 -12.16
C GLU A 411 -30.04 -16.33 -12.52
N ASN A 412 -30.73 -15.44 -13.21
CA ASN A 412 -32.08 -15.68 -13.73
C ASN A 412 -32.12 -16.59 -14.97
N LEU A 413 -30.99 -16.90 -15.57
CA LEU A 413 -30.95 -18.00 -16.54
C LEU A 413 -31.26 -19.31 -15.80
N ARG A 414 -32.30 -20.02 -16.29
CA ARG A 414 -32.75 -21.27 -15.67
C ARG A 414 -31.60 -22.22 -15.39
N GLU A 415 -31.64 -22.90 -14.26
CA GLU A 415 -30.67 -23.93 -13.93
C GLU A 415 -30.60 -24.97 -15.07
N ASN A 416 -29.40 -25.24 -15.54
CA ASN A 416 -29.11 -26.21 -16.62
C ASN A 416 -29.65 -25.89 -18.02
N ASN A 417 -29.99 -24.65 -18.34
CA ASN A 417 -30.40 -24.29 -19.70
C ASN A 417 -29.23 -23.77 -20.55
N ASP A 418 -28.46 -24.71 -21.11
CA ASP A 418 -27.30 -24.42 -21.95
C ASP A 418 -27.68 -23.60 -23.20
N SER A 419 -28.91 -23.75 -23.72
CA SER A 419 -29.42 -23.02 -24.86
C SER A 419 -29.55 -21.50 -24.59
N GLU A 420 -30.02 -21.11 -23.42
CA GLU A 420 -30.15 -19.70 -23.04
C GLU A 420 -28.78 -19.05 -22.79
N VAL A 421 -27.86 -19.77 -22.16
CA VAL A 421 -26.47 -19.34 -21.96
C VAL A 421 -25.77 -19.11 -23.31
N LEU A 422 -25.92 -20.00 -24.25
CA LEU A 422 -25.38 -19.85 -25.62
C LEU A 422 -26.04 -18.70 -26.40
N LYS A 423 -27.34 -18.50 -26.20
CA LYS A 423 -28.07 -17.39 -26.80
C LYS A 423 -27.58 -16.01 -26.26
N LEU A 424 -27.34 -15.95 -24.97
CA LEU A 424 -26.78 -14.75 -24.33
C LEU A 424 -25.34 -14.50 -24.81
N TRP A 425 -24.50 -15.54 -24.90
CA TRP A 425 -23.16 -15.44 -25.46
C TRP A 425 -23.15 -14.83 -26.85
N ASN A 426 -24.01 -15.35 -27.75
CA ASN A 426 -24.13 -14.84 -29.12
C ASN A 426 -24.65 -13.42 -29.17
N ASN A 427 -25.59 -13.05 -28.30
CA ASN A 427 -26.11 -11.69 -28.22
C ASN A 427 -25.03 -10.70 -27.75
N LEU A 428 -24.23 -11.09 -26.75
CA LEU A 428 -23.12 -10.26 -26.26
C LEU A 428 -22.03 -10.11 -27.33
N LYS A 429 -21.70 -11.18 -28.04
CA LYS A 429 -20.71 -11.16 -29.12
C LYS A 429 -21.10 -10.24 -30.27
N ASN A 430 -22.38 -10.15 -30.57
CA ASN A 430 -22.93 -9.31 -31.65
C ASN A 430 -23.24 -7.87 -31.19
N ASN A 431 -23.08 -7.55 -29.90
CA ASN A 431 -23.34 -6.22 -29.39
C ASN A 431 -22.09 -5.34 -29.51
N ALA A 432 -22.13 -4.32 -30.37
CA ALA A 432 -21.00 -3.43 -30.66
C ALA A 432 -20.44 -2.71 -29.41
N HIS A 433 -21.26 -2.46 -28.38
CA HIS A 433 -20.82 -1.83 -27.15
C HIS A 433 -20.01 -2.76 -26.24
N VAL A 434 -20.23 -4.08 -26.34
CA VAL A 434 -19.52 -5.11 -25.57
C VAL A 434 -18.20 -5.49 -26.26
N ASN A 435 -18.15 -5.49 -27.58
CA ASN A 435 -16.97 -5.87 -28.38
C ASN A 435 -15.75 -4.95 -28.18
N TYR A 436 -15.95 -3.73 -27.76
CA TYR A 436 -14.87 -2.75 -27.60
C TYR A 436 -13.82 -3.15 -26.54
N ARG A 437 -14.22 -3.90 -25.50
CA ARG A 437 -13.35 -4.21 -24.33
C ARG A 437 -12.93 -5.66 -24.21
N ILE A 438 -13.51 -6.56 -25.02
CA ILE A 438 -13.34 -7.99 -24.90
C ILE A 438 -12.95 -8.56 -26.26
N ASP A 439 -11.83 -9.26 -26.27
CA ASP A 439 -11.37 -10.00 -27.45
C ASP A 439 -12.09 -11.36 -27.50
N PHE A 440 -13.30 -11.36 -28.09
CA PHE A 440 -14.09 -12.58 -28.27
C PHE A 440 -13.43 -13.59 -29.24
N ASP A 441 -12.44 -13.13 -30.04
CA ASP A 441 -11.76 -14.00 -31.00
C ASP A 441 -10.79 -14.98 -30.31
N LYS A 442 -10.50 -14.79 -29.05
CA LYS A 442 -9.64 -15.69 -28.26
C LYS A 442 -10.33 -16.94 -27.73
N THR A 443 -11.67 -16.94 -27.67
CA THR A 443 -12.44 -18.13 -27.32
C THR A 443 -13.31 -18.44 -28.48
N SER A 444 -12.99 -19.52 -29.18
CA SER A 444 -13.83 -20.00 -30.26
C SER A 444 -15.20 -20.42 -29.70
N ASP A 445 -16.27 -20.20 -30.46
CA ASP A 445 -17.62 -20.63 -30.07
C ASP A 445 -17.65 -22.13 -29.73
N ASP A 446 -16.78 -22.92 -30.39
CA ASP A 446 -16.67 -24.36 -30.16
C ASP A 446 -15.98 -24.71 -28.82
N GLU A 447 -15.04 -23.91 -28.36
CA GLU A 447 -14.43 -24.05 -27.03
C GLU A 447 -15.41 -23.64 -25.93
N PHE A 448 -16.12 -22.52 -26.10
CA PHE A 448 -17.15 -22.08 -25.17
C PHE A 448 -18.28 -23.11 -25.04
N LYS A 449 -18.75 -23.68 -26.14
CA LYS A 449 -19.80 -24.72 -26.17
C LYS A 449 -19.41 -25.98 -25.39
N LYS A 450 -18.13 -26.34 -25.35
CA LYS A 450 -17.62 -27.53 -24.63
C LYS A 450 -17.47 -27.38 -23.15
N LEU A 451 -17.51 -26.14 -22.59
CA LEU A 451 -17.37 -25.87 -21.18
C LEU A 451 -18.59 -26.37 -20.39
N HIS A 452 -18.38 -26.68 -19.11
CA HIS A 452 -19.47 -26.93 -18.17
C HIS A 452 -20.32 -25.66 -17.98
N ILE A 453 -21.61 -25.80 -17.72
CA ILE A 453 -22.57 -24.68 -17.61
C ILE A 453 -22.11 -23.61 -16.59
N ASN A 454 -21.53 -24.01 -15.47
CA ASN A 454 -21.02 -23.10 -14.45
C ASN A 454 -19.84 -22.28 -14.95
N ASP A 455 -18.95 -22.85 -15.75
CA ASP A 455 -17.81 -22.15 -16.35
C ASP A 455 -18.28 -21.18 -17.42
N LYS A 456 -19.29 -21.56 -18.22
CA LYS A 456 -19.95 -20.66 -19.18
C LYS A 456 -20.57 -19.46 -18.47
N LYS A 457 -21.30 -19.67 -17.37
CA LYS A 457 -21.91 -18.62 -16.55
C LYS A 457 -20.83 -17.70 -15.96
N LYS A 458 -19.74 -18.27 -15.43
CA LYS A 458 -18.62 -17.51 -14.88
C LYS A 458 -17.94 -16.62 -15.95
N ILE A 459 -17.77 -17.13 -17.17
CA ILE A 459 -17.23 -16.35 -18.28
C ILE A 459 -18.19 -15.21 -18.66
N LEU A 460 -19.50 -15.47 -18.76
CA LEU A 460 -20.50 -14.46 -19.06
C LEU A 460 -20.52 -13.36 -18.00
N LEU A 461 -20.50 -13.70 -16.71
CA LEU A 461 -20.41 -12.75 -15.61
C LEU A 461 -19.17 -11.86 -15.76
N ASN A 462 -18.00 -12.44 -16.00
CA ASN A 462 -16.76 -11.69 -16.20
C ASN A 462 -16.83 -10.76 -17.43
N VAL A 463 -17.49 -11.20 -18.51
CA VAL A 463 -17.71 -10.37 -19.70
C VAL A 463 -18.61 -9.19 -19.40
N LEU A 464 -19.70 -9.41 -18.69
CA LEU A 464 -20.67 -8.38 -18.34
C LEU A 464 -20.11 -7.40 -17.28
N ASP A 465 -19.37 -7.89 -16.30
CA ASP A 465 -18.70 -7.09 -15.25
C ASP A 465 -17.63 -6.13 -15.84
N LYS A 466 -16.92 -6.57 -16.89
CA LYS A 466 -15.98 -5.71 -17.61
C LYS A 466 -16.64 -4.52 -18.30
N ASN A 467 -17.92 -4.59 -18.58
CA ASN A 467 -18.69 -3.48 -19.16
C ASN A 467 -19.22 -2.49 -18.12
N MET A 468 -18.93 -2.69 -16.84
CA MET A 468 -19.29 -1.78 -15.73
C MET A 468 -20.80 -1.54 -15.57
N ILE A 469 -21.62 -2.54 -15.89
CA ILE A 469 -23.07 -2.45 -15.81
C ILE A 469 -23.51 -2.81 -14.37
N TYR A 470 -23.47 -1.82 -13.48
CA TYR A 470 -23.89 -1.95 -12.10
C TYR A 470 -25.21 -1.19 -11.87
N ILE A 471 -26.03 -1.67 -10.93
CA ILE A 471 -27.30 -1.06 -10.58
C ILE A 471 -27.06 0.31 -9.94
N PRO A 472 -27.56 1.41 -10.53
CA PRO A 472 -27.46 2.72 -9.93
C PRO A 472 -28.17 2.79 -8.58
N TYR A 473 -27.65 3.59 -7.65
CA TYR A 473 -28.29 3.80 -6.35
C TYR A 473 -29.68 4.44 -6.52
N SER A 474 -29.88 5.30 -7.52
CA SER A 474 -31.17 5.86 -7.90
C SER A 474 -32.24 4.81 -8.23
N GLU A 475 -31.82 3.58 -8.58
CA GLU A 475 -32.71 2.46 -8.90
C GLU A 475 -32.88 1.47 -7.71
N LEU A 476 -32.47 1.84 -6.51
CA LEU A 476 -32.52 0.99 -5.32
C LEU A 476 -33.91 0.38 -5.05
N GLU A 477 -34.96 1.15 -5.29
CA GLU A 477 -36.35 0.74 -5.08
C GLU A 477 -37.01 0.10 -6.32
N ASN A 478 -36.28 -0.01 -7.42
CA ASN A 478 -36.81 -0.61 -8.63
C ASN A 478 -37.00 -2.12 -8.43
N LYS A 479 -38.24 -2.56 -8.58
CA LYS A 479 -38.64 -3.96 -8.37
C LYS A 479 -38.05 -4.93 -9.39
N ASP A 480 -37.64 -4.43 -10.55
CA ASP A 480 -37.07 -5.26 -11.62
C ASP A 480 -35.72 -5.88 -11.23
N PHE A 481 -35.02 -5.32 -10.22
CA PHE A 481 -33.74 -5.81 -9.76
C PHE A 481 -33.81 -6.72 -8.53
N GLU A 482 -34.99 -6.97 -7.95
CA GLU A 482 -35.21 -7.89 -6.81
C GLU A 482 -34.17 -7.76 -5.66
N ILE A 483 -33.75 -6.51 -5.36
CA ILE A 483 -32.77 -6.24 -4.30
C ILE A 483 -33.40 -6.57 -2.94
N HIS A 484 -32.73 -7.38 -2.12
CA HIS A 484 -33.21 -7.74 -0.78
C HIS A 484 -33.33 -6.49 0.12
N SER A 485 -34.35 -6.48 0.99
CA SER A 485 -34.59 -5.34 1.89
C SER A 485 -33.42 -5.04 2.83
N GLU A 486 -32.68 -6.08 3.25
CA GLU A 486 -31.47 -5.93 4.07
C GLU A 486 -30.38 -5.17 3.30
N ASP A 487 -30.12 -5.54 2.04
CA ASP A 487 -29.14 -4.88 1.19
C ASP A 487 -29.54 -3.43 0.88
N LYS A 488 -30.83 -3.17 0.68
CA LYS A 488 -31.35 -1.80 0.50
C LYS A 488 -31.05 -0.94 1.72
N SER A 489 -31.39 -1.44 2.93
CA SER A 489 -31.15 -0.74 4.18
C SER A 489 -29.64 -0.46 4.39
N LEU A 490 -28.78 -1.46 4.21
CA LEU A 490 -27.33 -1.30 4.38
C LEU A 490 -26.72 -0.37 3.33
N THR A 491 -27.21 -0.40 2.09
CA THR A 491 -26.77 0.53 1.05
C THR A 491 -27.15 1.97 1.40
N SER A 492 -28.39 2.21 1.86
CA SER A 492 -28.82 3.54 2.32
C SER A 492 -28.01 4.01 3.53
N GLN A 493 -27.82 3.14 4.53
CA GLN A 493 -26.92 3.44 5.65
C GLN A 493 -25.51 3.79 5.17
N PHE A 494 -24.95 3.04 4.20
CA PHE A 494 -23.60 3.29 3.71
C PHE A 494 -23.45 4.69 3.12
N TYR A 495 -24.43 5.15 2.33
CA TYR A 495 -24.39 6.49 1.72
C TYR A 495 -24.87 7.61 2.65
N GLY A 496 -25.50 7.28 3.76
CA GLY A 496 -25.98 8.26 4.76
C GLY A 496 -27.37 8.81 4.48
N ASP A 497 -28.12 8.11 3.66
CA ASP A 497 -29.55 8.39 3.43
C ASP A 497 -30.34 7.52 4.43
N GLU A 498 -30.80 8.11 5.54
CA GLU A 498 -31.69 7.47 6.53
C GLU A 498 -33.15 7.64 6.17
#